data_6b4cbff4bfdeb98e75322846f75c60e0
#
_entry.id   6b4cbff4bfdeb98e75322846f75c60e0
#
_cell.length_a   1.000
_cell.length_b   1.000
_cell.length_c   1.000
_cell.angle_alpha   90.00
_cell.angle_beta   90.00
_cell.angle_gamma   90.00
#
_symmetry.space_group_name_H-M   'P 1'
#
loop_
_entity.id
_entity.type
_entity.pdbx_description
1 polymer ?
#
loop_
_entity_poly.entity_id
_entity_poly.type
_entity_poly.pdbx_seq_one_letter_code
_entity_poly.pdbx_strand_id
1 'polypeptide(L)'
;FALVNGVPLRVSGMDNDGANLRAIRRNPTALRAFWTELSLSEQLARGRRIKDLPEAWFVMPAIEEMSDGMSAELGAWACARLMDEGRYEEANAAMIRLLDSNVPINWINRCGLVCNRIFCELLTGNAGEAERLASTIQNFLRAMRKQPHVLRTQYALAKLATHSDKEAHRARQAFERCAKACPQAEAIEAEWERMRLIDARAGTLN
;
A
#
# COMPACT_ATOMS: atom_id res chain seq x y z
N PHE A 1 12.67 19.00 -21.45
CA PHE A 1 11.99 17.70 -21.12
C PHE A 1 12.96 16.52 -21.26
N ALA A 2 13.63 16.34 -22.39
CA ALA A 2 14.53 15.22 -22.64
C ALA A 2 15.74 15.14 -21.70
N LEU A 3 16.31 16.25 -21.26
CA LEU A 3 17.44 16.28 -20.32
C LEU A 3 17.04 15.86 -18.89
N VAL A 4 15.82 16.20 -18.46
CA VAL A 4 15.34 15.87 -17.10
C VAL A 4 14.89 14.42 -17.01
N ASN A 5 14.34 13.86 -18.08
CA ASN A 5 13.84 12.48 -18.10
C ASN A 5 14.82 11.47 -18.71
N GLY A 6 15.72 11.92 -19.61
CA GLY A 6 16.66 11.02 -20.29
C GLY A 6 17.96 10.74 -19.52
N VAL A 7 18.41 11.68 -18.68
CA VAL A 7 19.57 11.45 -17.81
C VAL A 7 19.11 10.75 -16.54
N PRO A 8 19.72 9.60 -16.15
CA PRO A 8 19.35 8.88 -14.94
C PRO A 8 19.51 9.77 -13.70
N LEU A 9 18.39 10.16 -13.10
CA LEU A 9 18.33 11.01 -11.90
C LEU A 9 17.29 10.49 -10.93
N ARG A 10 17.54 10.73 -9.65
CA ARG A 10 16.56 10.51 -8.59
C ARG A 10 16.11 11.86 -8.03
N VAL A 11 14.84 12.20 -8.23
CA VAL A 11 14.26 13.49 -7.82
C VAL A 11 13.25 13.24 -6.70
N SER A 12 13.46 13.86 -5.55
CA SER A 12 12.57 13.71 -4.38
C SER A 12 12.32 12.24 -3.98
N GLY A 13 13.34 11.37 -4.15
CA GLY A 13 13.25 9.96 -3.80
C GLY A 13 12.56 9.06 -4.85
N MET A 14 12.19 9.61 -6.01
CA MET A 14 11.63 8.87 -7.14
C MET A 14 12.62 8.85 -8.30
N ASP A 15 12.76 7.69 -8.93
CA ASP A 15 13.58 7.52 -10.13
C ASP A 15 12.85 8.10 -11.34
N ASN A 16 13.58 8.84 -12.18
CA ASN A 16 13.04 9.32 -13.45
C ASN A 16 13.12 8.22 -14.54
N ASP A 17 12.58 8.52 -15.73
CA ASP A 17 12.53 7.55 -16.84
C ASP A 17 13.93 7.02 -17.23
N GLY A 18 14.95 7.88 -17.20
CA GLY A 18 16.33 7.48 -17.47
C GLY A 18 16.91 6.53 -16.44
N ALA A 19 16.61 6.73 -15.15
CA ALA A 19 17.01 5.83 -14.08
C ALA A 19 16.28 4.48 -14.20
N ASN A 20 14.98 4.50 -14.49
CA ASN A 20 14.18 3.31 -14.70
C ASN A 20 14.66 2.51 -15.92
N LEU A 21 14.96 3.17 -17.05
CA LEU A 21 15.53 2.51 -18.23
C LEU A 21 16.89 1.86 -17.92
N ARG A 22 17.73 2.54 -17.14
CA ARG A 22 19.00 1.97 -16.69
C ARG A 22 18.81 0.74 -15.80
N ALA A 23 17.83 0.77 -14.88
CA ALA A 23 17.48 -0.36 -14.02
C ALA A 23 17.03 -1.56 -14.85
N ILE A 24 16.08 -1.37 -15.77
CA ILE A 24 15.57 -2.42 -16.69
C ILE A 24 16.69 -3.10 -17.48
N ARG A 25 17.69 -2.35 -17.92
CA ARG A 25 18.82 -2.90 -18.69
C ARG A 25 19.82 -3.69 -17.86
N ARG A 26 19.86 -3.50 -16.55
CA ARG A 26 20.89 -4.07 -15.65
C ARG A 26 20.35 -5.11 -14.68
N ASN A 27 19.07 -5.04 -14.36
CA ASN A 27 18.42 -5.89 -13.37
C ASN A 27 17.24 -6.63 -14.00
N PRO A 28 17.31 -7.97 -14.18
CA PRO A 28 16.19 -8.76 -14.69
C PRO A 28 14.91 -8.63 -13.86
N THR A 29 15.06 -8.42 -12.54
CA THR A 29 13.93 -8.19 -11.63
C THR A 29 13.27 -6.85 -11.91
N ALA A 30 14.01 -5.79 -12.27
CA ALA A 30 13.45 -4.52 -12.70
C ALA A 30 12.67 -4.65 -14.04
N LEU A 31 13.18 -5.45 -14.97
CA LEU A 31 12.46 -5.73 -16.22
C LEU A 31 11.15 -6.48 -15.94
N ARG A 32 11.18 -7.48 -15.07
CA ARG A 32 9.97 -8.19 -14.62
C ARG A 32 8.99 -7.22 -13.95
N ALA A 33 9.48 -6.33 -13.08
CA ALA A 33 8.67 -5.31 -12.42
C ALA A 33 7.95 -4.41 -13.42
N PHE A 34 8.67 -3.91 -14.41
CA PHE A 34 8.10 -3.07 -15.46
C PHE A 34 6.95 -3.75 -16.20
N TRP A 35 7.14 -5.00 -16.66
CA TRP A 35 6.09 -5.75 -17.35
C TRP A 35 4.91 -6.07 -16.43
N THR A 36 5.19 -6.42 -15.18
CA THR A 36 4.13 -6.66 -14.18
C THR A 36 3.31 -5.41 -13.95
N GLU A 37 3.93 -4.25 -13.78
CA GLU A 37 3.23 -2.98 -13.54
C GLU A 37 2.36 -2.56 -14.73
N LEU A 38 2.86 -2.70 -15.96
CA LEU A 38 2.05 -2.44 -17.16
C LEU A 38 0.83 -3.36 -17.21
N SER A 39 1.05 -4.65 -16.96
CA SER A 39 -0.03 -5.65 -16.96
C SER A 39 -1.04 -5.41 -15.84
N LEU A 40 -0.56 -5.07 -14.64
CA LEU A 40 -1.40 -4.68 -13.50
C LEU A 40 -2.25 -3.46 -13.84
N SER A 41 -1.64 -2.40 -14.36
CA SER A 41 -2.34 -1.16 -14.72
C SER A 41 -3.46 -1.42 -15.71
N GLU A 42 -3.23 -2.27 -16.72
CA GLU A 42 -4.24 -2.68 -17.68
C GLU A 42 -5.39 -3.44 -17.00
N GLN A 43 -5.09 -4.43 -16.17
CA GLN A 43 -6.11 -5.27 -15.54
C GLN A 43 -6.93 -4.48 -14.49
N LEU A 44 -6.28 -3.63 -13.72
CA LEU A 44 -6.95 -2.75 -12.77
C LEU A 44 -7.86 -1.72 -13.49
N ALA A 45 -7.43 -1.20 -14.64
CA ALA A 45 -8.26 -0.34 -15.47
C ALA A 45 -9.48 -1.06 -16.05
N ARG A 46 -9.42 -2.39 -16.21
CA ARG A 46 -10.54 -3.25 -16.59
C ARG A 46 -11.42 -3.69 -15.43
N GLY A 47 -11.16 -3.20 -14.23
CA GLY A 47 -11.93 -3.52 -13.05
C GLY A 47 -11.64 -4.89 -12.45
N ARG A 48 -10.44 -5.44 -12.60
CA ARG A 48 -10.07 -6.69 -11.95
C ARG A 48 -9.40 -6.43 -10.61
N ARG A 49 -9.69 -7.28 -9.64
CA ARG A 49 -9.02 -7.22 -8.34
C ARG A 49 -7.64 -7.88 -8.41
N ILE A 50 -6.73 -7.40 -7.56
CA ILE A 50 -5.36 -7.94 -7.46
C ILE A 50 -5.37 -9.44 -7.14
N LYS A 51 -6.26 -9.89 -6.25
CA LYS A 51 -6.39 -11.31 -5.88
C LYS A 51 -6.83 -12.23 -7.04
N ASP A 52 -7.42 -11.69 -8.09
CA ASP A 52 -7.91 -12.45 -9.24
C ASP A 52 -6.89 -12.52 -10.39
N LEU A 53 -5.72 -11.90 -10.23
CA LEU A 53 -4.68 -11.86 -11.24
C LEU A 53 -3.69 -13.05 -11.07
N PRO A 54 -2.86 -13.36 -12.06
CA PRO A 54 -1.93 -14.48 -11.96
C PRO A 54 -0.98 -14.36 -10.77
N GLU A 55 -0.87 -15.39 -9.94
CA GLU A 55 -0.01 -15.43 -8.76
C GLU A 55 1.47 -15.16 -9.09
N ALA A 56 1.92 -15.64 -10.25
CA ALA A 56 3.31 -15.44 -10.71
C ALA A 56 3.73 -13.97 -10.83
N TRP A 57 2.78 -13.03 -10.94
CA TRP A 57 3.08 -11.61 -10.97
C TRP A 57 3.49 -11.06 -9.60
N PHE A 58 3.08 -11.73 -8.53
CA PHE A 58 3.21 -11.27 -7.14
C PHE A 58 4.26 -12.06 -6.34
N VAL A 59 5.12 -12.81 -7.03
CA VAL A 59 6.22 -13.50 -6.36
C VAL A 59 7.18 -12.46 -5.77
N MET A 60 7.31 -12.48 -4.44
CA MET A 60 8.21 -11.60 -3.69
C MET A 60 9.65 -11.83 -4.13
N PRO A 61 10.36 -10.81 -4.64
CA PRO A 61 11.78 -10.96 -4.95
C PRO A 61 12.60 -11.14 -3.67
N ALA A 62 13.80 -11.71 -3.77
CA ALA A 62 14.78 -11.66 -2.70
C ALA A 62 15.19 -10.20 -2.43
N ILE A 63 15.52 -9.87 -1.18
CA ILE A 63 15.89 -8.48 -0.80
C ILE A 63 17.06 -7.98 -1.65
N GLU A 64 18.02 -8.84 -1.94
CA GLU A 64 19.21 -8.55 -2.74
C GLU A 64 18.90 -8.24 -4.21
N GLU A 65 17.78 -8.73 -4.72
CA GLU A 65 17.31 -8.48 -6.08
C GLU A 65 16.58 -7.13 -6.20
N MET A 66 16.14 -6.56 -5.08
CA MET A 66 15.44 -5.28 -5.01
C MET A 66 16.40 -4.10 -4.90
N SER A 67 17.32 -4.00 -5.85
CA SER A 67 18.42 -3.00 -5.84
C SER A 67 18.03 -1.63 -6.42
N ASP A 68 16.84 -1.48 -6.97
CA ASP A 68 16.30 -0.26 -7.58
C ASP A 68 14.81 -0.08 -7.25
N GLY A 69 14.27 1.12 -7.53
CA GLY A 69 12.89 1.46 -7.21
C GLY A 69 11.87 0.55 -7.86
N MET A 70 12.09 0.17 -9.12
CA MET A 70 11.18 -0.73 -9.83
C MET A 70 11.12 -2.12 -9.22
N SER A 71 12.29 -2.74 -8.98
CA SER A 71 12.35 -4.07 -8.38
C SER A 71 11.77 -4.09 -6.97
N ALA A 72 11.91 -2.99 -6.21
CA ALA A 72 11.32 -2.83 -4.89
C ALA A 72 9.78 -2.73 -4.93
N GLU A 73 9.20 -2.22 -6.01
CA GLU A 73 7.74 -2.15 -6.20
C GLU A 73 7.09 -3.52 -6.35
N LEU A 74 7.79 -4.52 -6.89
CA LEU A 74 7.29 -5.90 -6.88
C LEU A 74 7.05 -6.41 -5.45
N GLY A 75 7.94 -6.06 -4.52
CA GLY A 75 7.75 -6.38 -3.10
C GLY A 75 6.49 -5.73 -2.52
N ALA A 76 6.22 -4.47 -2.87
CA ALA A 76 5.01 -3.78 -2.45
C ALA A 76 3.75 -4.41 -3.06
N TRP A 77 3.78 -4.80 -4.34
CA TRP A 77 2.67 -5.50 -5.00
C TRP A 77 2.42 -6.89 -4.41
N ALA A 78 3.47 -7.63 -4.05
CA ALA A 78 3.31 -8.91 -3.35
C ALA A 78 2.60 -8.72 -1.99
N CYS A 79 2.96 -7.70 -1.22
CA CYS A 79 2.24 -7.35 0.00
C CYS A 79 0.77 -6.95 -0.27
N ALA A 80 0.52 -6.18 -1.33
CA ALA A 80 -0.83 -5.77 -1.72
C ALA A 80 -1.71 -6.98 -2.10
N ARG A 81 -1.12 -7.99 -2.75
CA ARG A 81 -1.81 -9.26 -3.06
C ARG A 81 -2.25 -9.98 -1.80
N LEU A 82 -1.35 -10.17 -0.85
CA LEU A 82 -1.66 -10.81 0.44
C LEU A 82 -2.76 -10.04 1.19
N MET A 83 -2.73 -8.71 1.16
CA MET A 83 -3.79 -7.88 1.73
C MET A 83 -5.14 -8.09 1.05
N ASP A 84 -5.16 -8.27 -0.28
CA ASP A 84 -6.40 -8.46 -1.05
C ASP A 84 -6.97 -9.87 -0.92
N GLU A 85 -6.12 -10.86 -0.63
CA GLU A 85 -6.48 -12.24 -0.29
C GLU A 85 -6.97 -12.40 1.16
N GLY A 86 -6.84 -11.37 2.00
CA GLY A 86 -7.18 -11.44 3.42
C GLY A 86 -6.14 -12.18 4.28
N ARG A 87 -4.95 -12.43 3.76
CA ARG A 87 -3.81 -13.07 4.44
C ARG A 87 -3.03 -12.04 5.25
N TYR A 88 -3.69 -11.42 6.22
CA TYR A 88 -3.19 -10.22 6.92
C TYR A 88 -1.94 -10.49 7.76
N GLU A 89 -1.82 -11.65 8.39
CA GLU A 89 -0.64 -12.01 9.17
C GLU A 89 0.61 -12.16 8.28
N GLU A 90 0.46 -12.84 7.15
CA GLU A 90 1.53 -13.00 6.16
C GLU A 90 1.89 -11.65 5.50
N ALA A 91 0.88 -10.84 5.18
CA ALA A 91 1.08 -9.49 4.66
C ALA A 91 1.87 -8.64 5.65
N ASN A 92 1.51 -8.66 6.94
CA ASN A 92 2.21 -7.91 7.99
C ASN A 92 3.67 -8.34 8.10
N ALA A 93 3.93 -9.65 8.16
CA ALA A 93 5.29 -10.18 8.21
C ALA A 93 6.13 -9.81 6.97
N ALA A 94 5.53 -9.84 5.78
CA ALA A 94 6.19 -9.45 4.54
C ALA A 94 6.50 -7.94 4.52
N MET A 95 5.56 -7.11 4.95
CA MET A 95 5.74 -5.65 5.06
C MET A 95 6.81 -5.27 6.09
N ILE A 96 6.89 -5.95 7.22
CA ILE A 96 7.95 -5.75 8.22
C ILE A 96 9.31 -5.99 7.58
N ARG A 97 9.53 -7.15 6.96
CA ARG A 97 10.80 -7.49 6.30
C ARG A 97 11.18 -6.46 5.23
N LEU A 98 10.20 -6.01 4.44
CA LEU A 98 10.42 -5.07 3.36
C LEU A 98 10.76 -3.66 3.88
N LEU A 99 10.07 -3.20 4.94
CA LEU A 99 10.28 -1.88 5.54
C LEU A 99 11.56 -1.78 6.37
N ASP A 100 11.98 -2.88 6.99
CA ASP A 100 13.21 -2.95 7.79
C ASP A 100 14.46 -3.14 6.91
N SER A 101 14.29 -3.51 5.65
CA SER A 101 15.38 -3.59 4.68
C SER A 101 15.72 -2.21 4.08
N ASN A 102 16.92 -2.12 3.49
CA ASN A 102 17.38 -0.92 2.78
C ASN A 102 16.93 -0.84 1.31
N VAL A 103 15.87 -1.56 0.93
CA VAL A 103 15.35 -1.51 -0.45
C VAL A 103 14.83 -0.12 -0.79
N PRO A 104 15.08 0.38 -2.01
CA PRO A 104 14.78 1.76 -2.41
C PRO A 104 13.31 1.99 -2.76
N ILE A 105 12.39 1.61 -1.87
CA ILE A 105 10.97 1.91 -2.02
C ILE A 105 10.77 3.41 -1.97
N ASN A 106 10.01 3.96 -2.92
CA ASN A 106 9.64 5.37 -2.87
C ASN A 106 8.80 5.67 -1.61
N TRP A 107 8.87 6.91 -1.13
CA TRP A 107 8.28 7.28 0.16
C TRP A 107 6.75 7.13 0.18
N ILE A 108 6.06 7.33 -0.96
CA ILE A 108 4.59 7.17 -1.06
C ILE A 108 4.21 5.71 -0.84
N ASN A 109 4.86 4.79 -1.55
CA ASN A 109 4.62 3.35 -1.41
C ASN A 109 5.03 2.85 -0.01
N ARG A 110 6.15 3.38 0.54
CA ARG A 110 6.56 3.09 1.91
C ARG A 110 5.48 3.48 2.93
N CYS A 111 4.92 4.68 2.83
CA CYS A 111 3.83 5.12 3.69
C CYS A 111 2.54 4.31 3.47
N GLY A 112 2.26 3.88 2.24
CA GLY A 112 1.15 2.98 1.93
C GLY A 112 1.29 1.62 2.61
N LEU A 113 2.49 1.03 2.61
CA LEU A 113 2.79 -0.20 3.35
C LEU A 113 2.61 0.00 4.86
N VAL A 114 3.05 1.14 5.42
CA VAL A 114 2.83 1.47 6.84
C VAL A 114 1.33 1.59 7.16
N CYS A 115 0.52 2.19 6.28
CA CYS A 115 -0.94 2.21 6.45
C CYS A 115 -1.55 0.80 6.51
N ASN A 116 -1.07 -0.11 5.67
CA ASN A 116 -1.50 -1.50 5.71
C ASN A 116 -1.03 -2.24 6.97
N ARG A 117 0.20 -1.98 7.43
CA ARG A 117 0.69 -2.51 8.71
C ARG A 117 -0.16 -2.03 9.89
N ILE A 118 -0.48 -0.74 9.96
CA ILE A 118 -1.37 -0.19 11.00
C ILE A 118 -2.68 -0.97 11.05
N PHE A 119 -3.28 -1.25 9.89
CA PHE A 119 -4.50 -2.04 9.82
C PHE A 119 -4.30 -3.47 10.36
N CYS A 120 -3.24 -4.16 9.95
CA CYS A 120 -2.94 -5.51 10.41
C CYS A 120 -2.70 -5.56 11.93
N GLU A 121 -1.91 -4.62 12.49
CA GLU A 121 -1.64 -4.53 13.92
C GLU A 121 -2.94 -4.30 14.73
N LEU A 122 -3.84 -3.45 14.23
CA LEU A 122 -5.13 -3.21 14.88
C LEU A 122 -6.04 -4.44 14.86
N LEU A 123 -6.05 -5.21 13.78
CA LEU A 123 -6.82 -6.46 13.72
C LEU A 123 -6.33 -7.51 14.73
N THR A 124 -5.03 -7.55 15.01
CA THR A 124 -4.45 -8.44 16.02
C THR A 124 -4.52 -7.90 17.45
N GLY A 125 -5.00 -6.66 17.63
CA GLY A 125 -5.14 -6.02 18.95
C GLY A 125 -3.91 -5.28 19.43
N ASN A 126 -2.92 -5.04 18.57
CA ASN A 126 -1.68 -4.34 18.89
C ASN A 126 -1.81 -2.83 18.65
N ALA A 127 -2.70 -2.17 19.40
CA ALA A 127 -3.00 -0.75 19.25
C ALA A 127 -1.78 0.14 19.49
N GLY A 128 -0.91 -0.20 20.44
CA GLY A 128 0.29 0.59 20.75
C GLY A 128 1.27 0.66 19.56
N GLU A 129 1.50 -0.45 18.87
CA GLU A 129 2.35 -0.47 17.66
C GLU A 129 1.68 0.29 16.52
N ALA A 130 0.37 0.14 16.35
CA ALA A 130 -0.37 0.88 15.34
C ALA A 130 -0.28 2.40 15.54
N GLU A 131 -0.41 2.89 16.77
CA GLU A 131 -0.24 4.31 17.11
C GLU A 131 1.20 4.80 16.87
N ARG A 132 2.18 4.00 17.27
CA ARG A 132 3.60 4.28 17.01
C ARG A 132 3.86 4.42 15.50
N LEU A 133 3.38 3.48 14.69
CA LEU A 133 3.48 3.54 13.24
C LEU A 133 2.78 4.77 12.66
N ALA A 134 1.56 5.08 13.12
CA ALA A 134 0.81 6.25 12.66
C ALA A 134 1.56 7.55 12.95
N SER A 135 2.26 7.65 14.08
CA SER A 135 3.08 8.81 14.43
C SER A 135 4.21 9.05 13.42
N THR A 136 4.80 7.99 12.86
CA THR A 136 5.90 8.11 11.87
C THR A 136 5.45 8.65 10.52
N ILE A 137 4.17 8.53 10.18
CA ILE A 137 3.60 8.94 8.88
C ILE A 137 2.54 10.04 8.97
N GLN A 138 2.49 10.80 10.05
CA GLN A 138 1.46 11.84 10.27
C GLN A 138 1.33 12.84 9.11
N ASN A 139 2.46 13.27 8.55
CA ASN A 139 2.47 14.21 7.42
C ASN A 139 1.82 13.59 6.17
N PHE A 140 2.10 12.31 5.92
CA PHE A 140 1.47 11.56 4.83
C PHE A 140 -0.04 11.41 5.05
N LEU A 141 -0.47 11.01 6.24
CA LEU A 141 -1.90 10.87 6.57
C LEU A 141 -2.67 12.19 6.39
N ARG A 142 -2.03 13.32 6.69
CA ARG A 142 -2.62 14.66 6.47
C ARG A 142 -2.66 15.04 5.00
N ALA A 143 -1.56 14.83 4.28
CA ALA A 143 -1.45 15.18 2.85
C ALA A 143 -2.39 14.33 1.99
N MET A 144 -2.47 13.04 2.28
CA MET A 144 -3.23 12.04 1.51
C MET A 144 -4.63 11.75 2.11
N ARG A 145 -5.18 12.67 2.91
CA ARG A 145 -6.46 12.50 3.64
C ARG A 145 -7.71 12.22 2.77
N LYS A 146 -7.58 12.25 1.45
CA LYS A 146 -8.65 11.92 0.50
C LYS A 146 -8.46 10.54 -0.15
N GLN A 147 -7.37 9.84 0.15
CA GLN A 147 -7.11 8.52 -0.41
C GLN A 147 -7.86 7.45 0.38
N PRO A 148 -8.49 6.46 -0.30
CA PRO A 148 -9.30 5.43 0.35
C PRO A 148 -8.57 4.68 1.46
N HIS A 149 -7.35 4.20 1.19
CA HIS A 149 -6.54 3.46 2.16
C HIS A 149 -6.14 4.30 3.39
N VAL A 150 -5.94 5.63 3.22
CA VAL A 150 -5.66 6.54 4.33
C VAL A 150 -6.91 6.75 5.19
N LEU A 151 -8.08 6.93 4.56
CA LEU A 151 -9.36 7.08 5.26
C LEU A 151 -9.71 5.80 6.04
N ARG A 152 -9.49 4.61 5.45
CA ARG A 152 -9.62 3.34 6.15
C ARG A 152 -8.67 3.25 7.35
N THR A 153 -7.41 3.67 7.20
CA THR A 153 -6.43 3.69 8.29
C THR A 153 -6.86 4.60 9.42
N GLN A 154 -7.34 5.81 9.12
CA GLN A 154 -7.87 6.74 10.12
C GLN A 154 -9.11 6.18 10.82
N TYR A 155 -9.99 5.50 10.08
CA TYR A 155 -11.15 4.82 10.64
C TYR A 155 -10.75 3.70 11.60
N ALA A 156 -9.79 2.87 11.20
CA ALA A 156 -9.28 1.77 12.03
C ALA A 156 -8.65 2.28 13.34
N LEU A 157 -7.81 3.31 13.27
CA LEU A 157 -7.23 3.94 14.46
C LEU A 157 -8.30 4.50 15.39
N ALA A 158 -9.30 5.20 14.85
CA ALA A 158 -10.39 5.77 15.63
C ALA A 158 -11.25 4.70 16.31
N LYS A 159 -11.51 3.58 15.65
CA LYS A 159 -12.35 2.49 16.20
C LYS A 159 -11.62 1.56 17.15
N LEU A 160 -10.38 1.20 16.85
CA LEU A 160 -9.67 0.10 17.49
C LEU A 160 -8.51 0.53 18.41
N ALA A 161 -8.05 1.79 18.31
CA ALA A 161 -7.01 2.31 19.17
C ALA A 161 -7.51 3.42 20.09
N THR A 162 -8.01 4.53 19.53
CA THR A 162 -8.41 5.70 20.34
C THR A 162 -9.87 5.63 20.82
N HIS A 163 -10.67 4.70 20.33
CA HIS A 163 -12.10 4.52 20.66
C HIS A 163 -12.92 5.82 20.52
N SER A 164 -12.57 6.65 19.52
CA SER A 164 -13.22 7.94 19.26
C SER A 164 -14.33 7.79 18.23
N ASP A 165 -15.58 7.67 18.67
CA ASP A 165 -16.74 7.59 17.76
C ASP A 165 -16.86 8.80 16.84
N LYS A 166 -16.52 10.00 17.33
CA LYS A 166 -16.53 11.22 16.53
C LYS A 166 -15.55 11.16 15.36
N GLU A 167 -14.32 10.70 15.59
CA GLU A 167 -13.30 10.59 14.56
C GLU A 167 -13.61 9.43 13.61
N ALA A 168 -14.09 8.31 14.12
CA ALA A 168 -14.53 7.17 13.34
C ALA A 168 -15.68 7.58 12.38
N HIS A 169 -16.70 8.26 12.89
CA HIS A 169 -17.81 8.76 12.07
C HIS A 169 -17.32 9.70 10.96
N ARG A 170 -16.43 10.64 11.31
CA ARG A 170 -15.85 11.59 10.34
C ARG A 170 -15.06 10.88 9.24
N ALA A 171 -14.20 9.91 9.61
CA ALA A 171 -13.40 9.13 8.66
C ALA A 171 -14.29 8.30 7.73
N ARG A 172 -15.33 7.65 8.28
CA ARG A 172 -16.29 6.86 7.51
C ARG A 172 -17.05 7.72 6.50
N GLN A 173 -17.59 8.86 6.91
CA GLN A 173 -18.26 9.79 6.00
C GLN A 173 -17.34 10.31 4.89
N ALA A 174 -16.08 10.58 5.22
CA ALA A 174 -15.08 10.99 4.23
C ALA A 174 -14.81 9.86 3.24
N PHE A 175 -14.70 8.61 3.72
CA PHE A 175 -14.53 7.43 2.88
C PHE A 175 -15.72 7.22 1.95
N GLU A 176 -16.95 7.32 2.44
CA GLU A 176 -18.18 7.17 1.64
C GLU A 176 -18.26 8.20 0.49
N ARG A 177 -17.86 9.46 0.76
CA ARG A 177 -17.76 10.48 -0.29
C ARG A 177 -16.65 10.15 -1.31
N CYS A 178 -15.50 9.69 -0.84
CA CYS A 178 -14.40 9.28 -1.70
C CYS A 178 -14.79 8.10 -2.58
N ALA A 179 -15.42 7.08 -2.01
CA ALA A 179 -15.86 5.88 -2.69
C ALA A 179 -16.81 6.18 -3.87
N LYS A 180 -17.76 7.12 -3.67
CA LYS A 180 -18.70 7.55 -4.74
C LYS A 180 -18.01 8.25 -5.90
N ALA A 181 -16.87 8.88 -5.68
CA ALA A 181 -16.14 9.65 -6.68
C ALA A 181 -14.98 8.84 -7.33
N CYS A 182 -14.67 7.67 -6.79
CA CYS A 182 -13.54 6.86 -7.27
C CYS A 182 -13.97 6.05 -8.51
N PRO A 183 -13.22 6.14 -9.62
CA PRO A 183 -13.53 5.36 -10.82
C PRO A 183 -13.17 3.87 -10.71
N GLN A 184 -12.37 3.49 -9.70
CA GLN A 184 -11.88 2.12 -9.49
C GLN A 184 -12.76 1.40 -8.47
N ALA A 185 -13.92 0.93 -8.89
CA ALA A 185 -14.93 0.32 -8.03
C ALA A 185 -14.38 -0.88 -7.23
N GLU A 186 -13.54 -1.70 -7.84
CA GLU A 186 -13.00 -2.92 -7.23
C GLU A 186 -11.97 -2.63 -6.11
N ALA A 187 -11.16 -1.58 -6.30
CA ALA A 187 -10.26 -1.12 -5.24
C ALA A 187 -11.06 -0.58 -4.03
N ILE A 188 -12.16 0.10 -4.31
CA ILE A 188 -13.06 0.59 -3.27
C ILE A 188 -13.78 -0.57 -2.57
N GLU A 189 -14.19 -1.61 -3.30
CA GLU A 189 -14.80 -2.79 -2.69
C GLU A 189 -13.85 -3.48 -1.72
N ALA A 190 -12.56 -3.64 -2.09
CA ALA A 190 -11.53 -4.18 -1.20
C ALA A 190 -11.39 -3.35 0.08
N GLU A 191 -11.43 -2.03 -0.01
CA GLU A 191 -11.38 -1.16 1.18
C GLU A 191 -12.68 -1.26 2.01
N TRP A 192 -13.85 -1.43 1.40
CA TRP A 192 -15.10 -1.71 2.12
C TRP A 192 -15.06 -3.03 2.88
N GLU A 193 -14.49 -4.08 2.28
CA GLU A 193 -14.28 -5.37 2.96
C GLU A 193 -13.44 -5.16 4.24
N ARG A 194 -12.35 -4.41 4.15
CA ARG A 194 -11.48 -4.08 5.30
C ARG A 194 -12.20 -3.24 6.35
N MET A 195 -13.04 -2.28 5.95
CA MET A 195 -13.84 -1.50 6.89
C MET A 195 -14.86 -2.35 7.65
N ARG A 196 -15.49 -3.33 6.98
CA ARG A 196 -16.37 -4.31 7.65
C ARG A 196 -15.62 -5.16 8.67
N LEU A 197 -14.37 -5.53 8.39
CA LEU A 197 -13.51 -6.26 9.36
C LEU A 197 -13.17 -5.40 10.58
N ILE A 198 -12.94 -4.10 10.41
CA ILE A 198 -12.76 -3.17 11.53
C ILE A 198 -14.02 -3.15 12.41
N ASP A 199 -15.21 -3.04 11.79
CA ASP A 199 -16.48 -3.04 12.51
C ASP A 199 -16.70 -4.35 13.29
N ALA A 200 -16.45 -5.49 12.64
CA ALA A 200 -16.56 -6.80 13.29
C ALA A 200 -15.60 -6.92 14.48
N ARG A 201 -14.35 -6.47 14.33
CA ARG A 201 -13.36 -6.49 15.41
C ARG A 201 -13.76 -5.58 16.57
N ALA A 202 -14.25 -4.37 16.29
CA ALA A 202 -14.74 -3.46 17.31
C ALA A 202 -15.93 -4.04 18.10
N GLY A 203 -16.83 -4.77 17.41
CA GLY A 203 -17.97 -5.45 18.06
C GLY A 203 -17.57 -6.61 18.98
N THR A 204 -16.39 -7.21 18.80
CA THR A 204 -15.86 -8.26 19.69
C THR A 204 -15.13 -7.72 20.92
N LEU A 205 -14.84 -6.43 20.99
CA LEU A 205 -14.15 -5.78 22.09
C LEU A 205 -15.11 -5.09 23.08
N ASN A 206 -16.40 -4.98 22.71
CA ASN A 206 -17.50 -4.48 23.56
C ASN A 206 -18.27 -5.65 24.19
#